data_7440dd4c9afdbdb93d086f322131ca1d
#
_entry.id   7440dd4c9afdbdb93d086f322131ca1d
#
_cell.length_a   1.000
_cell.length_b   1.000
_cell.length_c   1.000
_cell.angle_alpha   90.00
_cell.angle_beta   90.00
_cell.angle_gamma   90.00
#
_symmetry.space_group_name_H-M   'P 1'
#
loop_
_entity.id
_entity.type
_entity.pdbx_description
1 polymer ?
#
loop_
_entity_poly.entity_id
_entity_poly.type
_entity_poly.pdbx_seq_one_letter_code
_entity_poly.pdbx_strand_id
1 'polypeptide(L)'
;MINSNMTSEDLPYSQLAEVVKEARTGRKLSQREFSRILGMSNAYVAHLEGGKIQPSVKTLRNISSALEISYNSLAILAKYVDSSILDQTLNSQKSLRVKAISDLTEREWDSVLDYVNYIRSQRNK
;
A
#
# COMPACT_ATOMS: atom_id res chain seq x y z
N MET A 1 -2.61 -30.33 11.00
CA MET A 1 -2.71 -30.26 9.54
C MET A 1 -3.14 -28.87 9.11
N ILE A 2 -2.46 -28.32 8.15
CA ILE A 2 -2.85 -27.03 7.62
C ILE A 2 -4.22 -27.16 6.96
N ASN A 3 -5.10 -26.24 7.28
CA ASN A 3 -6.41 -26.25 6.68
C ASN A 3 -6.32 -25.71 5.25
N SER A 4 -6.16 -26.62 4.29
CA SER A 4 -6.05 -26.27 2.88
C SER A 4 -7.36 -25.70 2.32
N ASN A 5 -8.45 -25.75 3.07
CA ASN A 5 -9.75 -25.24 2.65
C ASN A 5 -9.94 -23.77 3.00
N MET A 6 -8.98 -23.18 3.68
CA MET A 6 -9.06 -21.77 4.02
C MET A 6 -8.83 -20.93 2.77
N THR A 7 -9.82 -20.13 2.41
CA THR A 7 -9.81 -19.30 1.20
C THR A 7 -9.81 -17.83 1.58
N SER A 8 -9.66 -16.95 0.59
CA SER A 8 -9.78 -15.52 0.79
C SER A 8 -11.16 -15.10 1.28
N GLU A 9 -12.17 -15.96 1.13
CA GLU A 9 -13.51 -15.72 1.67
C GLU A 9 -13.53 -15.88 3.17
N ASP A 10 -12.74 -16.82 3.71
CA ASP A 10 -12.63 -17.04 5.16
C ASP A 10 -11.83 -15.93 5.83
N LEU A 11 -10.83 -15.40 5.13
CA LEU A 11 -9.98 -14.31 5.60
C LEU A 11 -9.93 -13.20 4.55
N PRO A 12 -11.04 -12.46 4.42
CA PRO A 12 -11.15 -11.47 3.33
C PRO A 12 -10.12 -10.35 3.39
N TYR A 13 -9.55 -10.09 4.56
CA TYR A 13 -8.58 -9.01 4.74
C TYR A 13 -7.20 -9.53 5.13
N SER A 14 -6.87 -10.76 4.70
CA SER A 14 -5.59 -11.38 5.06
C SER A 14 -4.38 -10.60 4.55
N GLN A 15 -4.48 -10.03 3.35
CA GLN A 15 -3.38 -9.22 2.80
C GLN A 15 -3.16 -7.94 3.59
N LEU A 16 -4.26 -7.27 3.97
CA LEU A 16 -4.17 -6.11 4.84
C LEU A 16 -3.54 -6.48 6.18
N ALA A 17 -4.00 -7.57 6.77
CA ALA A 17 -3.49 -8.07 8.05
C ALA A 17 -1.98 -8.31 7.99
N GLU A 18 -1.50 -8.92 6.91
CA GLU A 18 -0.10 -9.22 6.74
C GLU A 18 0.74 -7.94 6.60
N VAL A 19 0.29 -7.01 5.77
CA VAL A 19 0.99 -5.73 5.57
C VAL A 19 1.10 -4.96 6.88
N VAL A 20 0.01 -4.88 7.63
CA VAL A 20 0.01 -4.18 8.92
C VAL A 20 0.95 -4.87 9.91
N LYS A 21 0.89 -6.19 9.99
CA LYS A 21 1.74 -6.94 10.91
C LYS A 21 3.23 -6.75 10.59
N GLU A 22 3.60 -6.85 9.32
CA GLU A 22 4.99 -6.67 8.91
C GLU A 22 5.49 -5.26 9.22
N ALA A 23 4.70 -4.24 8.90
CA ALA A 23 5.10 -2.86 9.16
C ALA A 23 5.16 -2.57 10.65
N ARG A 24 4.23 -3.11 11.43
CA ARG A 24 4.22 -2.96 12.87
C ARG A 24 5.45 -3.60 13.51
N THR A 25 5.74 -4.85 13.15
CA THR A 25 6.89 -5.56 13.72
C THR A 25 8.20 -4.94 13.28
N GLY A 26 8.26 -4.42 12.06
CA GLY A 26 9.43 -3.69 11.58
C GLY A 26 9.72 -2.44 12.40
N ARG A 27 8.72 -1.86 13.03
CA ARG A 27 8.85 -0.71 13.93
C ARG A 27 8.98 -1.11 15.40
N LYS A 28 9.04 -2.42 15.67
CA LYS A 28 9.20 -2.98 17.02
C LYS A 28 8.06 -2.57 17.96
N LEU A 29 6.86 -2.43 17.40
CA LEU A 29 5.66 -2.14 18.17
C LEU A 29 4.92 -3.44 18.49
N SER A 30 4.45 -3.58 19.72
CA SER A 30 3.55 -4.67 20.07
C SER A 30 2.16 -4.37 19.52
N GLN A 31 1.32 -5.39 19.42
CA GLN A 31 -0.08 -5.20 19.02
C GLN A 31 -0.80 -4.24 19.96
N ARG A 32 -0.51 -4.36 21.25
CA ARG A 32 -1.13 -3.52 22.28
C ARG A 32 -0.68 -2.06 22.15
N GLU A 33 0.62 -1.85 21.95
CA GLU A 33 1.16 -0.50 21.76
C GLU A 33 0.56 0.16 20.52
N PHE A 34 0.49 -0.58 19.43
CA PHE A 34 -0.07 -0.04 18.19
C PHE A 34 -1.56 0.25 18.34
N SER A 35 -2.30 -0.61 19.03
CA SER A 35 -3.71 -0.35 19.34
C SER A 35 -3.89 0.98 20.08
N ARG A 36 -3.01 1.28 21.02
CA ARG A 36 -3.05 2.56 21.74
C ARG A 36 -2.76 3.73 20.81
N ILE A 37 -1.76 3.60 19.95
CA ILE A 37 -1.42 4.64 18.98
C ILE A 37 -2.63 4.96 18.10
N LEU A 38 -3.39 3.93 17.74
CA LEU A 38 -4.60 4.09 16.92
C LEU A 38 -5.80 4.60 17.71
N GLY A 39 -5.68 4.72 19.04
CA GLY A 39 -6.79 5.14 19.89
C GLY A 39 -7.87 4.08 20.02
N MET A 40 -7.51 2.82 19.86
CA MET A 40 -8.45 1.70 19.89
C MET A 40 -8.24 0.85 21.14
N SER A 41 -9.12 -0.13 21.35
CA SER A 41 -8.99 -1.07 22.46
C SER A 41 -7.69 -1.86 22.35
N ASN A 42 -7.18 -2.37 23.47
CA ASN A 42 -5.91 -3.09 23.51
C ASN A 42 -5.86 -4.32 22.57
N ALA A 43 -7.01 -4.92 22.28
CA ALA A 43 -7.11 -6.12 21.45
C ALA A 43 -7.34 -5.80 19.98
N TYR A 44 -7.48 -4.53 19.61
CA TYR A 44 -7.92 -4.16 18.27
C TYR A 44 -6.96 -4.66 17.19
N VAL A 45 -5.66 -4.41 17.35
CA VAL A 45 -4.67 -4.78 16.33
C VAL A 45 -4.58 -6.30 16.19
N ALA A 46 -4.74 -7.04 17.28
CA ALA A 46 -4.79 -8.50 17.20
C ALA A 46 -5.96 -8.97 16.33
N HIS A 47 -7.13 -8.35 16.49
CA HIS A 47 -8.29 -8.66 15.64
C HIS A 47 -8.05 -8.25 14.20
N LEU A 48 -7.47 -7.08 13.98
CA LEU A 48 -7.14 -6.59 12.63
C LEU A 48 -6.18 -7.56 11.94
N GLU A 49 -5.16 -8.02 12.64
CA GLU A 49 -4.17 -8.95 12.10
C GLU A 49 -4.72 -10.37 11.95
N GLY A 50 -5.92 -10.61 12.45
CA GLY A 50 -6.64 -11.86 12.20
C GLY A 50 -7.25 -11.95 10.81
N GLY A 51 -7.29 -10.84 10.07
CA GLY A 51 -7.70 -10.84 8.67
C GLY A 51 -9.19 -10.90 8.41
N LYS A 52 -10.02 -10.75 9.43
CA LYS A 52 -11.48 -10.89 9.29
C LYS A 52 -12.26 -9.59 9.38
N ILE A 53 -11.63 -8.51 9.83
CA ILE A 53 -12.35 -7.25 10.03
C ILE A 53 -11.91 -6.21 9.02
N GLN A 54 -12.85 -5.38 8.62
CA GLN A 54 -12.59 -4.22 7.77
C GLN A 54 -12.46 -2.99 8.68
N PRO A 55 -11.27 -2.40 8.78
CA PRO A 55 -11.12 -1.18 9.57
C PRO A 55 -11.88 -0.02 8.90
N SER A 56 -12.32 0.93 9.71
CA SER A 56 -12.97 2.13 9.17
C SER A 56 -11.98 2.97 8.36
N VAL A 57 -12.51 3.86 7.51
CA VAL A 57 -11.67 4.78 6.74
C VAL A 57 -10.81 5.63 7.67
N LYS A 58 -11.39 6.11 8.77
CA LYS A 58 -10.65 6.89 9.76
C LYS A 58 -9.48 6.09 10.35
N THR A 59 -9.73 4.83 10.70
CA THR A 59 -8.69 3.97 11.25
C THR A 59 -7.61 3.68 10.20
N LEU A 60 -7.99 3.46 8.93
CA LEU A 60 -7.02 3.28 7.86
C LEU A 60 -6.12 4.51 7.69
N ARG A 61 -6.68 5.71 7.81
CA ARG A 61 -5.88 6.93 7.75
C ARG A 61 -4.88 7.01 8.89
N ASN A 62 -5.31 6.59 10.08
CA ASN A 62 -4.43 6.56 11.24
C ASN A 62 -3.32 5.51 11.08
N ILE A 63 -3.65 4.34 10.53
CA ILE A 63 -2.66 3.30 10.22
C ILE A 63 -1.67 3.82 9.18
N SER A 64 -2.17 4.47 8.13
CA SER A 64 -1.33 5.06 7.08
C SER A 64 -0.31 6.02 7.66
N SER A 65 -0.76 6.92 8.54
CA SER A 65 0.12 7.90 9.18
C SER A 65 1.14 7.26 10.11
N ALA A 66 0.69 6.31 10.93
CA ALA A 66 1.54 5.68 11.95
C ALA A 66 2.60 4.77 11.33
N LEU A 67 2.25 4.04 10.29
CA LEU A 67 3.16 3.07 9.66
C LEU A 67 3.81 3.60 8.38
N GLU A 68 3.48 4.81 7.97
CA GLU A 68 3.99 5.44 6.74
C GLU A 68 3.73 4.57 5.50
N ILE A 69 2.53 4.02 5.42
CA ILE A 69 2.05 3.25 4.27
C ILE A 69 1.03 4.10 3.54
N SER A 70 1.08 4.09 2.20
CA SER A 70 0.13 4.81 1.38
C SER A 70 -1.32 4.45 1.76
N TYR A 71 -2.14 5.47 2.01
CA TYR A 71 -3.56 5.26 2.28
C TYR A 71 -4.24 4.51 1.13
N ASN A 72 -3.90 4.86 -0.12
CA ASN A 72 -4.50 4.20 -1.27
C ASN A 72 -4.21 2.70 -1.28
N SER A 73 -3.00 2.31 -0.93
CA SER A 73 -2.64 0.89 -0.83
C SER A 73 -3.47 0.18 0.23
N LEU A 74 -3.63 0.80 1.39
CA LEU A 74 -4.43 0.23 2.47
C LEU A 74 -5.91 0.16 2.09
N ALA A 75 -6.43 1.19 1.41
CA ALA A 75 -7.83 1.22 0.99
C ALA A 75 -8.16 0.10 0.01
N ILE A 76 -7.23 -0.22 -0.89
CA ILE A 76 -7.38 -1.35 -1.82
C ILE A 76 -7.43 -2.66 -1.03
N LEU A 77 -6.49 -2.86 -0.11
CA LEU A 77 -6.41 -4.08 0.69
C LEU A 77 -7.61 -4.23 1.62
N ALA A 78 -8.17 -3.12 2.08
CA ALA A 78 -9.39 -3.12 2.90
C ALA A 78 -10.67 -3.18 2.06
N LYS A 79 -10.53 -3.27 0.74
CA LYS A 79 -11.65 -3.43 -0.22
C LYS A 79 -12.58 -2.21 -0.27
N TYR A 80 -12.06 -1.03 0.06
CA TYR A 80 -12.80 0.21 -0.14
C TYR A 80 -12.68 0.72 -1.58
N VAL A 81 -11.59 0.35 -2.26
CA VAL A 81 -11.35 0.74 -3.65
C VAL A 81 -11.12 -0.53 -4.46
N ASP A 82 -11.81 -0.63 -5.59
CA ASP A 82 -11.61 -1.75 -6.50
C ASP A 82 -10.27 -1.55 -7.22
N SER A 83 -9.40 -2.56 -7.14
CA SER A 83 -8.09 -2.51 -7.77
C SER A 83 -8.17 -2.32 -9.29
N SER A 84 -9.23 -2.83 -9.94
CA SER A 84 -9.40 -2.67 -11.38
C SER A 84 -9.63 -1.21 -11.75
N ILE A 85 -10.36 -0.46 -10.94
CA ILE A 85 -10.58 0.97 -11.15
C ILE A 85 -9.27 1.74 -11.00
N LEU A 86 -8.48 1.38 -9.98
CA LEU A 86 -7.18 2.02 -9.77
C LEU A 86 -6.25 1.74 -10.95
N ASP A 87 -6.21 0.50 -11.44
CA ASP A 87 -5.39 0.12 -12.59
C ASP A 87 -5.76 0.95 -13.83
N GLN A 88 -7.05 1.15 -14.08
CA GLN A 88 -7.51 1.99 -15.17
C GLN A 88 -7.03 3.43 -15.03
N THR A 89 -7.10 3.97 -13.82
CA THR A 89 -6.64 5.34 -13.55
C THR A 89 -5.13 5.46 -13.77
N LEU A 90 -4.35 4.50 -13.27
CA LEU A 90 -2.90 4.48 -13.45
C LEU A 90 -2.53 4.36 -14.93
N ASN A 91 -3.23 3.50 -15.67
CA ASN A 91 -2.99 3.33 -17.11
C ASN A 91 -3.30 4.61 -17.87
N SER A 92 -4.36 5.32 -17.51
CA SER A 92 -4.69 6.61 -18.12
C SER A 92 -3.59 7.63 -17.87
N GLN A 93 -3.06 7.71 -16.66
CA GLN A 93 -1.96 8.60 -16.33
C GLN A 93 -0.69 8.24 -17.09
N LYS A 94 -0.37 6.96 -17.21
CA LYS A 94 0.77 6.48 -17.98
C LYS A 94 0.63 6.87 -19.46
N SER A 95 -0.57 6.71 -20.02
CA SER A 95 -0.85 7.09 -21.41
C SER A 95 -0.62 8.57 -21.65
N LEU A 96 -1.05 9.43 -20.72
CA LEU A 96 -0.82 10.87 -20.81
C LEU A 96 0.67 11.20 -20.74
N ARG A 97 1.41 10.55 -19.86
CA ARG A 97 2.86 10.76 -19.75
C ARG A 97 3.59 10.33 -21.01
N VAL A 98 3.20 9.19 -21.58
CA VAL A 98 3.78 8.70 -22.85
C VAL A 98 3.49 9.68 -23.97
N LYS A 99 2.26 10.20 -24.07
CA LYS A 99 1.91 11.20 -25.08
C LYS A 99 2.74 12.46 -24.95
N ALA A 100 3.01 12.89 -23.72
CA ALA A 100 3.78 14.12 -23.47
C ALA A 100 5.21 14.04 -24.01
N ILE A 101 5.76 12.84 -24.19
CA ILE A 101 7.13 12.65 -24.62
C ILE A 101 7.24 11.85 -25.93
N SER A 102 6.10 11.56 -26.58
CA SER A 102 6.10 10.70 -27.77
C SER A 102 6.65 11.38 -29.02
N ASP A 103 6.74 12.71 -29.03
CA ASP A 103 7.22 13.48 -30.17
C ASP A 103 8.69 13.87 -30.05
N LEU A 104 9.39 13.36 -29.06
CA LEU A 104 10.80 13.67 -28.85
C LEU A 104 11.67 13.06 -29.95
N THR A 105 12.67 13.81 -30.41
CA THR A 105 13.70 13.29 -31.30
C THR A 105 14.64 12.35 -30.55
N GLU A 106 15.43 11.57 -31.28
CA GLU A 106 16.40 10.67 -30.64
C GLU A 106 17.39 11.42 -29.75
N ARG A 107 17.83 12.58 -30.21
CA ARG A 107 18.75 13.42 -29.41
C ARG A 107 18.10 13.88 -28.11
N GLU A 108 16.83 14.26 -28.19
CA GLU A 108 16.08 14.67 -27.02
C GLU A 108 15.86 13.48 -26.07
N TRP A 109 15.63 12.29 -26.64
CA TRP A 109 15.53 11.07 -25.83
C TRP A 109 16.82 10.78 -25.08
N ASP A 110 17.98 10.96 -25.72
CA ASP A 110 19.26 10.77 -25.05
C ASP A 110 19.38 11.69 -23.82
N SER A 111 18.93 12.93 -23.96
CA SER A 111 18.92 13.88 -22.84
C SER A 111 17.99 13.44 -21.73
N VAL A 112 16.82 12.90 -22.07
CA VAL A 112 15.87 12.36 -21.09
C VAL A 112 16.48 11.19 -20.33
N LEU A 113 17.13 10.28 -21.05
CA LEU A 113 17.79 9.13 -20.43
C LEU A 113 18.91 9.55 -19.49
N ASP A 114 19.69 10.54 -19.87
CA ASP A 114 20.73 11.09 -19.00
C ASP A 114 20.13 11.65 -17.70
N TYR A 115 19.03 12.36 -17.82
CA TYR A 115 18.34 12.91 -16.65
C TYR A 115 17.76 11.80 -15.77
N VAL A 116 17.18 10.76 -16.37
CA VAL A 116 16.67 9.60 -15.63
C VAL A 116 17.80 8.94 -14.84
N ASN A 117 18.97 8.77 -15.48
CA ASN A 117 20.12 8.18 -14.81
C ASN A 117 20.63 9.05 -13.67
N TYR A 118 20.60 10.37 -13.86
CA TYR A 118 20.94 11.30 -12.80
C TYR A 118 20.00 11.15 -11.61
N ILE A 119 18.70 11.11 -11.84
CA ILE A 119 17.71 10.94 -10.77
C ILE A 119 17.98 9.64 -10.01
N ARG A 120 18.24 8.55 -10.74
CA ARG A 120 18.51 7.25 -10.12
C ARG A 120 19.77 7.30 -9.25
N SER A 121 20.80 8.01 -9.69
CA SER A 121 22.03 8.15 -8.91
C SER A 121 21.78 8.91 -7.60
N GLN A 122 20.91 9.90 -7.61
CA GLN A 122 20.57 10.67 -6.42
C GLN A 122 19.77 9.82 -5.41
N ARG A 123 18.99 8.85 -5.92
CA ARG A 123 18.17 7.98 -5.08
C ARG A 123 19.00 7.10 -4.16
N ASN A 124 20.22 6.79 -4.55
CA ASN A 124 21.10 5.86 -3.83
C ASN A 124 22.04 6.56 -2.85
N LYS A 125 21.91 7.86 -2.66
CA LYS A 125 22.74 8.61 -1.73
C LYS A 125 22.11 8.75 -0.36
#